data_ff0e4005ebbcfb153718774bfda546a2
#
_entry.id   ff0e4005ebbcfb153718774bfda546a2
#
_cell.length_a   1.000
_cell.length_b   1.000
_cell.length_c   1.000
_cell.angle_alpha   90.00
_cell.angle_beta   90.00
_cell.angle_gamma   90.00
#
_symmetry.space_group_name_H-M   'P 1'
#
loop_
_entity.id
_entity.type
_entity.pdbx_description
1 polymer ?
#
loop_
_entity_poly.entity_id
_entity_poly.type
_entity_poly.pdbx_seq_one_letter_code
_entity_poly.pdbx_strand_id
1 'polypeptide(L)'
;MYIFAKISILMNKTSQYQLSVLVPIFNEEENLPRLELKLKEFCETSIVKPVCVMLFNDCSTDSGEKIIKEMCKRNDNFFYFNFKKNSGPSAVYKAGIEICESPYIGYIDADLQTDPQDFNLLLQYREGYALVTGRRAKRNDNIIRVLSSRIGNAIRRSFTHDGISDTGCPLKLMQAKYAKRIPLFTGMHRFIPALIQMQGGKVKEVVVSHYPRIAGKAKFGVWNRLFGPLGDCFSVRWMRKRYINYEIESSNLDE
;
A
#
# COMPACT_ATOMS: atom_id res chain seq x y z
N MET A 1 25.13 -0.73 12.72
CA MET A 1 25.74 0.33 11.86
C MET A 1 25.49 0.11 10.37
N TYR A 2 25.77 -1.07 9.79
CA TYR A 2 25.62 -1.34 8.34
C TYR A 2 24.19 -1.20 7.77
N ILE A 3 23.16 -1.56 8.54
CA ILE A 3 21.75 -1.46 8.13
C ILE A 3 21.31 0.01 8.04
N PHE A 4 21.66 0.84 9.01
CA PHE A 4 21.29 2.26 9.01
C PHE A 4 21.95 3.06 7.87
N ALA A 5 23.24 2.79 7.56
CA ALA A 5 23.92 3.43 6.42
C ALA A 5 23.26 3.04 5.08
N LYS A 6 22.82 1.78 4.92
CA LYS A 6 22.15 1.30 3.72
C LYS A 6 20.74 1.89 3.56
N ILE A 7 20.02 2.08 4.66
CA ILE A 7 18.70 2.76 4.68
C ILE A 7 18.87 4.24 4.30
N SER A 8 19.85 4.94 4.85
CA SER A 8 20.14 6.35 4.54
C SER A 8 20.44 6.59 3.05
N ILE A 9 21.21 5.70 2.41
CA ILE A 9 21.49 5.78 0.96
C ILE A 9 20.22 5.56 0.14
N LEU A 10 19.33 4.65 0.55
CA LEU A 10 18.06 4.38 -0.12
C LEU A 10 17.07 5.53 0.04
N MET A 11 17.01 6.16 1.21
CA MET A 11 16.23 7.35 1.49
C MET A 11 16.60 8.50 0.53
N ASN A 12 17.91 8.79 0.38
CA ASN A 12 18.36 9.82 -0.57
C ASN A 12 17.97 9.53 -2.02
N LYS A 13 17.88 8.25 -2.41
CA LYS A 13 17.46 7.89 -3.78
C LYS A 13 15.99 8.13 -4.03
N THR A 14 15.12 8.02 -3.03
CA THR A 14 13.68 8.22 -3.22
C THR A 14 13.25 9.69 -3.10
N SER A 15 14.07 10.56 -2.52
CA SER A 15 13.76 12.00 -2.34
C SER A 15 13.60 12.78 -3.66
N GLN A 16 14.22 12.31 -4.74
CA GLN A 16 14.08 12.92 -6.07
C GLN A 16 12.74 12.62 -6.76
N TYR A 17 11.96 11.66 -6.24
CA TYR A 17 10.67 11.28 -6.83
C TYR A 17 9.52 11.93 -6.09
N GLN A 18 8.46 12.27 -6.82
CA GLN A 18 7.22 12.80 -6.25
C GLN A 18 6.30 11.69 -5.74
N LEU A 19 6.40 10.51 -6.33
CA LEU A 19 5.59 9.33 -5.97
C LEU A 19 6.46 8.08 -5.96
N SER A 20 6.42 7.33 -4.86
CA SER A 20 6.97 5.97 -4.77
C SER A 20 5.84 4.95 -4.74
N VAL A 21 5.80 4.02 -5.70
CA VAL A 21 4.79 2.96 -5.78
C VAL A 21 5.34 1.68 -5.17
N LEU A 22 4.74 1.23 -4.07
CA LEU A 22 5.09 -0.02 -3.38
C LEU A 22 4.33 -1.18 -4.02
N VAL A 23 5.04 -2.23 -4.41
CA VAL A 23 4.48 -3.43 -5.03
C VAL A 23 4.95 -4.68 -4.27
N PRO A 24 4.09 -5.33 -3.47
CA PRO A 24 4.41 -6.61 -2.84
C PRO A 24 4.38 -7.74 -3.89
N ILE A 25 5.39 -8.59 -3.86
CA ILE A 25 5.52 -9.71 -4.79
C ILE A 25 5.80 -10.99 -3.99
N PHE A 26 4.96 -12.00 -4.16
CA PHE A 26 5.16 -13.33 -3.61
C PHE A 26 4.61 -14.37 -4.58
N ASN A 27 5.49 -15.13 -5.24
CA ASN A 27 5.14 -16.16 -6.24
C ASN A 27 4.17 -15.60 -7.32
N GLU A 28 4.63 -14.61 -8.07
CA GLU A 28 3.87 -13.92 -9.13
C GLU A 28 4.66 -13.90 -10.45
N GLU A 29 5.58 -14.85 -10.68
CA GLU A 29 6.47 -14.87 -11.86
C GLU A 29 5.72 -14.70 -13.19
N GLU A 30 4.52 -15.30 -13.31
CA GLU A 30 3.69 -15.23 -14.53
C GLU A 30 3.12 -13.83 -14.79
N ASN A 31 2.92 -13.03 -13.74
CA ASN A 31 2.35 -11.69 -13.84
C ASN A 31 3.41 -10.59 -14.05
N LEU A 32 4.67 -10.84 -13.63
CA LEU A 32 5.73 -9.82 -13.60
C LEU A 32 6.03 -9.18 -14.95
N PRO A 33 6.13 -9.92 -16.10
CA PRO A 33 6.40 -9.28 -17.37
C PRO A 33 5.33 -8.28 -17.81
N ARG A 34 4.06 -8.62 -17.56
CA ARG A 34 2.92 -7.74 -17.86
C ARG A 34 2.82 -6.59 -16.88
N LEU A 35 3.13 -6.82 -15.60
CA LEU A 35 3.19 -5.81 -14.57
C LEU A 35 4.25 -4.75 -14.89
N GLU A 36 5.44 -5.16 -15.36
CA GLU A 36 6.50 -4.24 -15.80
C GLU A 36 5.99 -3.26 -16.85
N LEU A 37 5.35 -3.76 -17.91
CA LEU A 37 4.81 -2.92 -18.98
C LEU A 37 3.78 -1.91 -18.45
N LYS A 38 2.87 -2.37 -17.60
CA LYS A 38 1.82 -1.52 -17.02
C LYS A 38 2.37 -0.46 -16.05
N LEU A 39 3.35 -0.81 -15.24
CA LEU A 39 4.01 0.14 -14.34
C LEU A 39 4.84 1.16 -15.11
N LYS A 40 5.55 0.73 -16.15
CA LYS A 40 6.29 1.63 -17.03
C LYS A 40 5.37 2.64 -17.72
N GLU A 41 4.28 2.16 -18.34
CA GLU A 41 3.25 3.00 -18.94
C GLU A 41 2.70 4.03 -17.93
N PHE A 42 2.42 3.60 -16.69
CA PHE A 42 1.98 4.51 -15.63
C PHE A 42 3.06 5.55 -15.28
N CYS A 43 4.32 5.17 -15.14
CA CYS A 43 5.40 6.13 -14.86
C CYS A 43 5.51 7.20 -15.95
N GLU A 44 5.27 6.83 -17.22
CA GLU A 44 5.32 7.73 -18.37
C GLU A 44 4.08 8.67 -18.43
N THR A 45 2.91 8.20 -18.00
CA THR A 45 1.62 8.91 -18.12
C THR A 45 1.11 9.53 -16.82
N SER A 46 1.80 9.31 -15.69
CA SER A 46 1.41 9.86 -14.39
C SER A 46 1.30 11.39 -14.43
N ILE A 47 0.21 11.91 -13.83
CA ILE A 47 0.01 13.36 -13.65
C ILE A 47 0.96 13.98 -12.60
N VAL A 48 1.68 13.14 -11.85
CA VAL A 48 2.70 13.54 -10.88
C VAL A 48 4.01 12.84 -11.26
N LYS A 49 5.08 13.60 -11.47
CA LYS A 49 6.38 13.09 -11.90
C LYS A 49 7.51 13.77 -11.11
N PRO A 50 8.65 13.11 -10.98
CA PRO A 50 8.96 11.74 -11.39
C PRO A 50 8.36 10.68 -10.45
N VAL A 51 8.15 9.46 -10.97
CA VAL A 51 7.63 8.30 -10.24
C VAL A 51 8.70 7.22 -10.16
N CYS A 52 8.83 6.57 -9.00
CA CYS A 52 9.60 5.33 -8.89
C CYS A 52 8.73 4.15 -8.44
N VAL A 53 9.20 2.95 -8.76
CA VAL A 53 8.56 1.68 -8.39
C VAL A 53 9.46 0.92 -7.44
N MET A 54 8.93 0.51 -6.31
CA MET A 54 9.62 -0.26 -5.27
C MET A 54 9.02 -1.68 -5.23
N LEU A 55 9.75 -2.64 -5.78
CA LEU A 55 9.36 -4.05 -5.91
C LEU A 55 9.84 -4.81 -4.67
N PHE A 56 8.92 -5.22 -3.81
CA PHE A 56 9.22 -5.97 -2.59
C PHE A 56 8.97 -7.46 -2.81
N ASN A 57 10.06 -8.23 -3.01
CA ASN A 57 9.98 -9.69 -3.06
C ASN A 57 9.87 -10.24 -1.64
N ASP A 58 8.70 -10.74 -1.29
CA ASP A 58 8.39 -11.30 0.04
C ASP A 58 8.80 -12.78 0.16
N CYS A 59 10.06 -13.08 -0.20
CA CYS A 59 10.65 -14.42 -0.16
C CYS A 59 9.95 -15.40 -1.13
N SER A 60 9.78 -15.01 -2.40
CA SER A 60 9.24 -15.89 -3.43
C SER A 60 10.11 -17.14 -3.64
N THR A 61 9.46 -18.26 -3.93
CA THR A 61 10.08 -19.55 -4.20
C THR A 61 10.10 -19.91 -5.70
N ASP A 62 9.48 -19.07 -6.52
CA ASP A 62 9.47 -19.14 -7.98
C ASP A 62 10.64 -18.35 -8.61
N SER A 63 10.63 -18.14 -9.92
CA SER A 63 11.62 -17.33 -10.63
C SER A 63 11.47 -15.82 -10.44
N GLY A 64 10.53 -15.36 -9.60
CA GLY A 64 10.16 -13.96 -9.43
C GLY A 64 11.35 -13.08 -9.05
N GLU A 65 12.24 -13.52 -8.15
CA GLU A 65 13.43 -12.73 -7.76
C GLU A 65 14.33 -12.41 -8.96
N LYS A 66 14.57 -13.39 -9.84
CA LYS A 66 15.40 -13.21 -11.05
C LYS A 66 14.75 -12.19 -11.98
N ILE A 67 13.44 -12.34 -12.23
CA ILE A 67 12.68 -11.45 -13.11
C ILE A 67 12.70 -10.01 -12.57
N ILE A 68 12.45 -9.80 -11.27
CA ILE A 68 12.49 -8.48 -10.62
C ILE A 68 13.85 -7.80 -10.81
N LYS A 69 14.96 -8.53 -10.62
CA LYS A 69 16.31 -8.00 -10.84
C LYS A 69 16.53 -7.55 -12.29
N GLU A 70 16.03 -8.30 -13.25
CA GLU A 70 16.10 -7.92 -14.67
C GLU A 70 15.20 -6.72 -15.00
N MET A 71 14.01 -6.63 -14.40
CA MET A 71 13.16 -5.44 -14.51
C MET A 71 13.89 -4.17 -14.04
N CYS A 72 14.58 -4.23 -12.89
CA CYS A 72 15.32 -3.10 -12.35
C CYS A 72 16.59 -2.74 -13.16
N LYS A 73 17.16 -3.67 -13.92
CA LYS A 73 18.26 -3.35 -14.86
C LYS A 73 17.77 -2.60 -16.11
N ARG A 74 16.52 -2.82 -16.52
CA ARG A 74 15.94 -2.20 -17.71
C ARG A 74 15.26 -0.86 -17.42
N ASN A 75 14.99 -0.56 -16.14
CA ASN A 75 14.24 0.64 -15.73
C ASN A 75 14.97 1.31 -14.54
N ASP A 76 15.59 2.44 -14.77
CA ASP A 76 16.41 3.17 -13.78
C ASP A 76 15.63 3.66 -12.56
N ASN A 77 14.30 3.81 -12.70
CA ASN A 77 13.38 4.21 -11.64
C ASN A 77 12.71 3.03 -10.92
N PHE A 78 13.13 1.78 -11.21
CA PHE A 78 12.65 0.59 -10.51
C PHE A 78 13.69 0.12 -9.51
N PHE A 79 13.26 -0.15 -8.27
CA PHE A 79 14.11 -0.61 -7.18
C PHE A 79 13.56 -1.91 -6.61
N TYR A 80 14.42 -2.88 -6.26
CA TYR A 80 13.98 -4.12 -5.64
C TYR A 80 14.48 -4.27 -4.20
N PHE A 81 13.68 -4.96 -3.40
CA PHE A 81 13.95 -5.28 -2.00
C PHE A 81 13.59 -6.75 -1.78
N ASN A 82 14.55 -7.58 -1.36
CA ASN A 82 14.32 -8.99 -1.06
C ASN A 82 14.21 -9.20 0.44
N PHE A 83 13.09 -9.74 0.91
CA PHE A 83 12.93 -10.15 2.30
C PHE A 83 13.56 -11.53 2.54
N LYS A 84 14.17 -11.72 3.70
CA LYS A 84 14.79 -13.00 4.08
C LYS A 84 13.77 -14.10 4.38
N LYS A 85 12.52 -13.73 4.69
CA LYS A 85 11.40 -14.63 4.97
C LYS A 85 10.11 -13.99 4.53
N ASN A 86 9.10 -14.81 4.25
CA ASN A 86 7.75 -14.30 3.98
C ASN A 86 7.21 -13.57 5.22
N SER A 87 6.89 -12.30 5.06
CA SER A 87 6.53 -11.38 6.15
C SER A 87 5.18 -10.69 5.91
N GLY A 88 4.62 -10.86 4.73
CA GLY A 88 3.29 -10.41 4.34
C GLY A 88 3.18 -8.91 4.04
N PRO A 89 1.98 -8.47 3.59
CA PRO A 89 1.76 -7.11 3.10
C PRO A 89 2.09 -6.00 4.11
N SER A 90 1.85 -6.24 5.42
CA SER A 90 2.17 -5.24 6.45
C SER A 90 3.65 -4.95 6.56
N ALA A 91 4.52 -5.95 6.32
CA ALA A 91 5.96 -5.76 6.29
C ALA A 91 6.40 -4.93 5.08
N VAL A 92 5.75 -5.13 3.93
CA VAL A 92 6.00 -4.31 2.73
C VAL A 92 5.62 -2.85 2.99
N TYR A 93 4.43 -2.60 3.59
CA TYR A 93 4.05 -1.24 3.99
C TYR A 93 5.08 -0.63 4.94
N LYS A 94 5.48 -1.38 5.99
CA LYS A 94 6.48 -0.90 6.95
C LYS A 94 7.80 -0.53 6.26
N ALA A 95 8.38 -1.45 5.50
CA ALA A 95 9.65 -1.24 4.82
C ALA A 95 9.57 -0.09 3.81
N GLY A 96 8.49 -0.03 3.01
CA GLY A 96 8.28 1.02 2.04
C GLY A 96 8.12 2.41 2.68
N ILE A 97 7.34 2.53 3.75
CA ILE A 97 7.14 3.78 4.48
C ILE A 97 8.45 4.26 5.12
N GLU A 98 9.25 3.36 5.70
CA GLU A 98 10.52 3.68 6.35
C GLU A 98 11.60 4.14 5.35
N ILE A 99 11.60 3.60 4.13
CA ILE A 99 12.60 3.91 3.09
C ILE A 99 12.19 5.11 2.23
N CYS A 100 10.89 5.38 2.08
CA CYS A 100 10.37 6.38 1.17
C CYS A 100 10.58 7.80 1.69
N GLU A 101 11.19 8.67 0.86
CA GLU A 101 11.26 10.13 1.07
C GLU A 101 10.43 10.93 0.06
N SER A 102 9.75 10.26 -0.86
CA SER A 102 8.80 10.92 -1.78
C SER A 102 7.62 11.51 -1.00
N PRO A 103 7.04 12.64 -1.42
CA PRO A 103 5.85 13.24 -0.79
C PRO A 103 4.64 12.31 -0.78
N TYR A 104 4.52 11.44 -1.80
CA TYR A 104 3.41 10.51 -1.96
C TYR A 104 3.89 9.06 -2.02
N ILE A 105 3.13 8.17 -1.38
CA ILE A 105 3.34 6.73 -1.38
C ILE A 105 2.12 6.06 -2.01
N GLY A 106 2.33 5.38 -3.13
CA GLY A 106 1.35 4.49 -3.76
C GLY A 106 1.51 3.06 -3.27
N TYR A 107 0.45 2.27 -3.30
CA TYR A 107 0.49 0.83 -3.06
C TYR A 107 -0.44 0.12 -4.04
N ILE A 108 0.03 -0.96 -4.67
CA ILE A 108 -0.72 -1.79 -5.60
C ILE A 108 -0.24 -3.24 -5.52
N ASP A 109 -1.16 -4.22 -5.65
CA ASP A 109 -0.80 -5.64 -5.72
C ASP A 109 -0.23 -6.01 -7.11
N ALA A 110 0.62 -7.04 -7.15
CA ALA A 110 1.29 -7.50 -8.38
C ALA A 110 0.39 -8.36 -9.29
N ASP A 111 -0.81 -8.74 -8.84
CA ASP A 111 -1.69 -9.69 -9.55
C ASP A 111 -2.54 -9.08 -10.69
N LEU A 112 -2.34 -7.79 -10.96
CA LEU A 112 -3.03 -7.03 -12.02
C LEU A 112 -4.56 -7.05 -11.93
N GLN A 113 -5.13 -7.29 -10.74
CA GLN A 113 -6.57 -7.12 -10.51
C GLN A 113 -6.99 -5.64 -10.47
N THR A 114 -6.03 -4.72 -10.29
CA THR A 114 -6.19 -3.26 -10.44
C THR A 114 -5.18 -2.75 -11.47
N ASP A 115 -5.56 -1.71 -12.23
CA ASP A 115 -4.67 -1.11 -13.22
C ASP A 115 -3.82 0.00 -12.57
N PRO A 116 -2.48 0.01 -12.77
CA PRO A 116 -1.64 1.12 -12.33
C PRO A 116 -2.10 2.49 -12.85
N GLN A 117 -2.74 2.57 -14.01
CA GLN A 117 -3.28 3.82 -14.56
C GLN A 117 -4.35 4.46 -13.67
N ASP A 118 -5.06 3.66 -12.88
CA ASP A 118 -6.06 4.16 -11.93
C ASP A 118 -5.45 5.01 -10.81
N PHE A 119 -4.11 4.98 -10.60
CA PHE A 119 -3.46 5.96 -9.72
C PHE A 119 -3.72 7.41 -10.17
N ASN A 120 -3.86 7.67 -11.49
CA ASN A 120 -4.16 9.01 -11.98
C ASN A 120 -5.54 9.51 -11.48
N LEU A 121 -6.50 8.61 -11.24
CA LEU A 121 -7.78 8.96 -10.62
C LEU A 121 -7.61 9.36 -9.14
N LEU A 122 -6.75 8.65 -8.41
CA LEU A 122 -6.46 8.93 -7.00
C LEU A 122 -5.65 10.22 -6.85
N LEU A 123 -4.68 10.44 -7.71
CA LEU A 123 -3.76 11.58 -7.70
C LEU A 123 -4.47 12.93 -7.85
N GLN A 124 -5.66 12.97 -8.47
CA GLN A 124 -6.48 14.19 -8.56
C GLN A 124 -6.87 14.74 -7.18
N TYR A 125 -6.92 13.88 -6.15
CA TYR A 125 -7.34 14.23 -4.79
C TYR A 125 -6.18 14.32 -3.79
N ARG A 126 -4.93 14.18 -4.25
CA ARG A 126 -3.73 14.03 -3.40
C ARG A 126 -3.50 15.16 -2.39
N GLU A 127 -3.87 16.40 -2.75
CA GLU A 127 -3.61 17.56 -1.88
C GLU A 127 -4.68 17.73 -0.81
N GLY A 128 -5.93 17.38 -1.12
CA GLY A 128 -7.06 17.53 -0.19
C GLY A 128 -7.23 16.37 0.81
N TYR A 129 -6.53 15.24 0.59
CA TYR A 129 -6.72 14.03 1.38
C TYR A 129 -5.39 13.38 1.73
N ALA A 130 -5.26 12.96 2.99
CA ALA A 130 -4.09 12.25 3.49
C ALA A 130 -3.98 10.81 2.94
N LEU A 131 -5.14 10.21 2.63
CA LEU A 131 -5.26 8.91 1.97
C LEU A 131 -6.38 8.98 0.94
N VAL A 132 -6.07 8.55 -0.29
CA VAL A 132 -7.07 8.23 -1.31
C VAL A 132 -6.98 6.72 -1.57
N THR A 133 -8.09 6.00 -1.41
CA THR A 133 -8.15 4.55 -1.59
C THR A 133 -9.11 4.18 -2.72
N GLY A 134 -8.76 3.18 -3.50
CA GLY A 134 -9.67 2.63 -4.51
C GLY A 134 -10.87 1.93 -3.86
N ARG A 135 -12.01 1.97 -4.54
CA ARG A 135 -13.19 1.13 -4.30
C ARG A 135 -13.55 0.41 -5.57
N ARG A 136 -13.55 -0.90 -5.53
CA ARG A 136 -13.81 -1.74 -6.71
C ARG A 136 -15.26 -1.61 -7.17
N ALA A 137 -15.49 -1.17 -8.42
CA ALA A 137 -16.82 -0.87 -8.98
C ALA A 137 -17.72 -2.12 -9.05
N LYS A 138 -17.18 -3.21 -9.63
CA LYS A 138 -17.85 -4.52 -9.70
C LYS A 138 -16.84 -5.57 -9.26
N ARG A 139 -17.19 -6.38 -8.26
CA ARG A 139 -16.36 -7.49 -7.82
C ARG A 139 -16.78 -8.74 -8.61
N ASN A 140 -15.92 -9.17 -9.50
CA ASN A 140 -16.06 -10.45 -10.22
C ASN A 140 -15.62 -11.64 -9.37
N ASP A 141 -15.76 -11.52 -8.04
CA ASP A 141 -15.44 -12.58 -7.08
C ASP A 141 -16.64 -13.52 -6.90
N ASN A 142 -16.37 -14.75 -6.47
CA ASN A 142 -17.41 -15.69 -6.03
C ASN A 142 -18.29 -15.05 -4.94
N ILE A 143 -19.59 -15.31 -4.99
CA ILE A 143 -20.63 -14.77 -4.07
C ILE A 143 -20.22 -14.93 -2.60
N ILE A 144 -19.64 -16.07 -2.21
CA ILE A 144 -19.15 -16.32 -0.84
C ILE A 144 -18.05 -15.33 -0.45
N ARG A 145 -17.12 -15.01 -1.36
CA ARG A 145 -16.05 -14.02 -1.12
C ARG A 145 -16.60 -12.61 -1.01
N VAL A 146 -17.60 -12.26 -1.83
CA VAL A 146 -18.26 -10.95 -1.76
C VAL A 146 -18.98 -10.79 -0.44
N LEU A 147 -19.75 -11.80 -0.02
CA LEU A 147 -20.52 -11.77 1.23
C LEU A 147 -19.61 -11.72 2.46
N SER A 148 -18.59 -12.59 2.54
CA SER A 148 -17.62 -12.59 3.64
C SER A 148 -16.86 -11.26 3.74
N SER A 149 -16.52 -10.65 2.61
CA SER A 149 -15.89 -9.33 2.59
C SER A 149 -16.85 -8.22 3.04
N ARG A 150 -18.13 -8.26 2.67
CA ARG A 150 -19.14 -7.30 3.14
C ARG A 150 -19.34 -7.38 4.64
N ILE A 151 -19.44 -8.60 5.19
CA ILE A 151 -19.58 -8.83 6.64
C ILE A 151 -18.30 -8.33 7.35
N GLY A 152 -17.12 -8.74 6.90
CA GLY A 152 -15.85 -8.29 7.48
C GLY A 152 -15.67 -6.77 7.47
N ASN A 153 -16.03 -6.10 6.36
CA ASN A 153 -16.00 -4.64 6.27
C ASN A 153 -17.08 -3.98 7.16
N ALA A 154 -18.26 -4.57 7.31
CA ALA A 154 -19.29 -4.04 8.21
C ALA A 154 -18.84 -4.11 9.67
N ILE A 155 -18.30 -5.26 10.11
CA ILE A 155 -17.74 -5.43 11.45
C ILE A 155 -16.60 -4.42 11.67
N ARG A 156 -15.62 -4.36 10.78
CA ARG A 156 -14.52 -3.41 10.89
C ARG A 156 -15.03 -1.97 11.02
N ARG A 157 -15.96 -1.53 10.17
CA ARG A 157 -16.55 -0.18 10.23
C ARG A 157 -17.23 0.13 11.55
N SER A 158 -17.92 -0.84 12.18
CA SER A 158 -18.56 -0.64 13.48
C SER A 158 -17.55 -0.40 14.61
N PHE A 159 -16.31 -0.88 14.46
CA PHE A 159 -15.23 -0.63 15.42
C PHE A 159 -14.41 0.62 15.09
N THR A 160 -14.10 0.84 13.82
CA THR A 160 -13.18 1.89 13.38
C THR A 160 -13.86 3.19 13.02
N HIS A 161 -15.17 3.16 12.67
CA HIS A 161 -15.93 4.32 12.18
C HIS A 161 -15.20 5.12 11.10
N ASP A 162 -14.44 4.43 10.22
CA ASP A 162 -13.61 5.08 9.20
C ASP A 162 -14.37 5.49 7.93
N GLY A 163 -15.63 5.09 7.79
CA GLY A 163 -16.49 5.42 6.66
C GLY A 163 -16.12 4.73 5.33
N ILE A 164 -15.08 3.87 5.30
CA ILE A 164 -14.56 3.25 4.09
C ILE A 164 -15.26 1.93 3.81
N SER A 165 -15.76 1.77 2.59
CA SER A 165 -16.54 0.59 2.19
C SER A 165 -15.69 -0.58 1.72
N ASP A 166 -14.53 -0.34 1.08
CA ASP A 166 -13.65 -1.38 0.50
C ASP A 166 -12.18 -1.21 0.90
N THR A 167 -11.84 -1.49 2.15
CA THR A 167 -10.41 -1.47 2.59
C THR A 167 -9.58 -2.59 1.96
N GLY A 168 -10.22 -3.60 1.38
CA GLY A 168 -9.56 -4.70 0.68
C GLY A 168 -9.09 -4.33 -0.74
N CYS A 169 -9.42 -3.15 -1.26
CA CYS A 169 -8.83 -2.67 -2.50
C CYS A 169 -7.34 -2.37 -2.27
N PRO A 170 -6.42 -2.96 -3.07
CA PRO A 170 -4.99 -2.73 -2.88
C PRO A 170 -4.57 -1.33 -3.31
N LEU A 171 -5.27 -0.71 -4.27
CA LEU A 171 -4.87 0.58 -4.81
C LEU A 171 -5.07 1.70 -3.77
N LYS A 172 -3.96 2.24 -3.27
CA LYS A 172 -3.94 3.29 -2.25
C LYS A 172 -2.87 4.33 -2.57
N LEU A 173 -3.21 5.59 -2.32
CA LEU A 173 -2.30 6.73 -2.41
C LEU A 173 -2.30 7.47 -1.06
N MET A 174 -1.14 7.60 -0.44
CA MET A 174 -0.97 8.23 0.87
C MET A 174 -0.02 9.42 0.78
N GLN A 175 -0.29 10.47 1.54
CA GLN A 175 0.73 11.48 1.81
C GLN A 175 1.75 10.90 2.80
N ALA A 176 3.05 10.95 2.46
CA ALA A 176 4.12 10.36 3.25
C ALA A 176 4.16 10.87 4.70
N LYS A 177 3.89 12.17 4.91
CA LYS A 177 3.85 12.79 6.25
C LYS A 177 2.85 12.12 7.21
N TYR A 178 1.72 11.61 6.70
CA TYR A 178 0.77 10.83 7.50
C TYR A 178 1.17 9.37 7.59
N ALA A 179 1.61 8.77 6.48
CA ALA A 179 2.02 7.36 6.43
C ALA A 179 3.16 7.07 7.42
N LYS A 180 4.15 7.95 7.55
CA LYS A 180 5.29 7.82 8.47
C LYS A 180 4.90 7.86 9.96
N ARG A 181 3.71 8.33 10.30
CA ARG A 181 3.24 8.49 11.68
C ARG A 181 2.24 7.43 12.11
N ILE A 182 1.78 6.54 11.21
CA ILE A 182 0.83 5.47 11.58
C ILE A 182 1.49 4.42 12.48
N PRO A 183 0.75 3.85 13.45
CA PRO A 183 1.21 2.67 14.18
C PRO A 183 1.44 1.48 13.23
N LEU A 184 2.64 0.90 13.26
CA LEU A 184 3.04 -0.20 12.39
C LEU A 184 2.93 -1.53 13.15
N PHE A 185 2.02 -2.41 12.73
CA PHE A 185 1.80 -3.74 13.30
C PHE A 185 1.34 -4.75 12.24
N THR A 186 1.46 -6.03 12.53
CA THR A 186 0.97 -7.09 11.63
C THR A 186 -0.54 -7.02 11.47
N GLY A 187 -1.04 -6.96 10.23
CA GLY A 187 -2.48 -6.80 9.95
C GLY A 187 -2.90 -5.35 9.67
N MET A 188 -2.04 -4.36 9.94
CA MET A 188 -2.36 -2.93 9.80
C MET A 188 -2.86 -2.50 8.42
N HIS A 189 -2.46 -3.21 7.36
CA HIS A 189 -2.84 -2.90 5.97
C HIS A 189 -4.37 -2.85 5.75
N ARG A 190 -5.15 -3.51 6.64
CA ARG A 190 -6.62 -3.49 6.63
C ARG A 190 -7.21 -2.24 7.29
N PHE A 191 -6.41 -1.54 8.08
CA PHE A 191 -6.83 -0.43 8.93
C PHE A 191 -6.21 0.91 8.55
N ILE A 192 -5.44 0.98 7.46
CA ILE A 192 -4.76 2.21 7.01
C ILE A 192 -5.70 3.43 7.03
N PRO A 193 -6.96 3.36 6.53
CA PRO A 193 -7.87 4.49 6.61
C PRO A 193 -8.11 4.99 8.05
N ALA A 194 -8.40 4.06 8.97
CA ALA A 194 -8.62 4.40 10.38
C ALA A 194 -7.35 4.95 11.06
N LEU A 195 -6.18 4.40 10.73
CA LEU A 195 -4.88 4.84 11.27
C LEU A 195 -4.51 6.25 10.78
N ILE A 196 -4.81 6.58 9.53
CA ILE A 196 -4.63 7.93 8.97
C ILE A 196 -5.61 8.92 9.62
N GLN A 197 -6.88 8.53 9.79
CA GLN A 197 -7.89 9.38 10.44
C GLN A 197 -7.58 9.64 11.93
N MET A 198 -6.95 8.70 12.62
CA MET A 198 -6.47 8.90 14.00
C MET A 198 -5.58 10.14 14.14
N GLN A 199 -4.84 10.47 13.08
CA GLN A 199 -3.93 11.60 13.02
C GLN A 199 -4.58 12.88 12.48
N GLY A 200 -5.91 12.91 12.34
CA GLY A 200 -6.64 14.03 11.73
C GLY A 200 -6.60 14.04 10.19
N GLY A 201 -6.00 13.01 9.55
CA GLY A 201 -5.93 12.91 8.09
C GLY A 201 -7.28 12.62 7.46
N LYS A 202 -7.65 13.38 6.41
CA LYS A 202 -8.86 13.13 5.63
C LYS A 202 -8.67 11.95 4.69
N VAL A 203 -9.70 11.11 4.53
CA VAL A 203 -9.68 9.92 3.68
C VAL A 203 -10.79 9.99 2.64
N LYS A 204 -10.50 9.54 1.40
CA LYS A 204 -11.45 9.50 0.28
C LYS A 204 -11.42 8.13 -0.40
N GLU A 205 -12.61 7.60 -0.76
CA GLU A 205 -12.74 6.49 -1.69
C GLU A 205 -12.98 7.01 -3.12
N VAL A 206 -12.30 6.40 -4.09
CA VAL A 206 -12.48 6.64 -5.52
C VAL A 206 -12.80 5.32 -6.20
N VAL A 207 -13.79 5.31 -7.10
CA VAL A 207 -14.13 4.10 -7.86
C VAL A 207 -13.01 3.80 -8.84
N VAL A 208 -12.52 2.55 -8.82
CA VAL A 208 -11.45 2.07 -9.67
C VAL A 208 -11.85 0.79 -10.40
N SER A 209 -11.14 0.49 -11.48
CA SER A 209 -11.33 -0.73 -12.26
C SER A 209 -10.97 -1.97 -11.43
N HIS A 210 -11.64 -3.10 -11.70
CA HIS A 210 -11.29 -4.38 -11.10
C HIS A 210 -11.42 -5.48 -12.13
N TYR A 211 -10.31 -6.16 -12.38
CA TYR A 211 -10.19 -7.21 -13.38
C TYR A 211 -10.14 -8.60 -12.73
N PRO A 212 -10.59 -9.63 -13.45
CA PRO A 212 -10.36 -11.01 -13.02
C PRO A 212 -8.85 -11.28 -12.94
N ARG A 213 -8.44 -12.09 -11.95
CA ARG A 213 -7.07 -12.58 -11.88
C ARG A 213 -6.76 -13.43 -13.12
N ILE A 214 -5.66 -13.13 -13.81
CA ILE A 214 -5.28 -13.79 -15.05
C ILE A 214 -4.37 -15.00 -14.75
N ALA A 215 -3.47 -14.87 -13.76
CA ALA A 215 -2.52 -15.91 -13.39
C ALA A 215 -2.33 -15.94 -11.86
N GLY A 216 -1.69 -17.00 -11.35
CA GLY A 216 -1.42 -17.19 -9.93
C GLY A 216 -2.61 -17.75 -9.13
N LYS A 217 -2.36 -18.16 -7.87
CA LYS A 217 -3.35 -18.75 -6.95
C LYS A 217 -3.71 -17.81 -5.81
N ALA A 218 -4.97 -17.86 -5.35
CA ALA A 218 -5.38 -17.11 -4.16
C ALA A 218 -4.70 -17.68 -2.91
N LYS A 219 -3.90 -16.85 -2.22
CA LYS A 219 -2.99 -17.26 -1.14
C LYS A 219 -3.63 -17.30 0.26
N PHE A 220 -4.85 -16.76 0.43
CA PHE A 220 -5.51 -16.64 1.74
C PHE A 220 -6.86 -17.34 1.79
N GLY A 221 -7.03 -18.24 2.78
CA GLY A 221 -8.29 -18.92 3.09
C GLY A 221 -9.33 -18.02 3.78
N VAL A 222 -10.60 -18.47 3.81
CA VAL A 222 -11.73 -17.71 4.37
C VAL A 222 -11.60 -17.53 5.89
N TRP A 223 -11.11 -18.52 6.61
CA TRP A 223 -10.98 -18.53 8.09
C TRP A 223 -9.99 -17.47 8.60
N ASN A 224 -8.84 -17.32 7.94
CA ASN A 224 -7.85 -16.29 8.29
C ASN A 224 -8.33 -14.86 8.03
N ARG A 225 -9.43 -14.69 7.27
CA ARG A 225 -10.03 -13.39 6.95
C ARG A 225 -11.07 -12.93 7.97
N LEU A 226 -11.67 -13.86 8.74
CA LEU A 226 -12.77 -13.56 9.66
C LEU A 226 -12.28 -13.37 11.10
N PHE A 227 -11.48 -14.28 11.63
CA PHE A 227 -11.14 -14.28 13.07
C PHE A 227 -9.89 -13.46 13.40
N GLY A 228 -8.84 -13.52 12.58
CA GLY A 228 -7.62 -12.72 12.83
C GLY A 228 -7.88 -11.21 12.95
N PRO A 229 -8.67 -10.60 12.05
CA PRO A 229 -8.93 -9.16 12.11
C PRO A 229 -9.81 -8.68 13.26
N LEU A 230 -10.53 -9.56 13.95
CA LEU A 230 -11.41 -9.14 15.07
C LEU A 230 -10.59 -8.61 16.25
N GLY A 231 -9.53 -9.29 16.65
CA GLY A 231 -8.60 -8.79 17.68
C GLY A 231 -7.99 -7.45 17.30
N ASP A 232 -7.61 -7.31 16.03
CA ASP A 232 -7.06 -6.06 15.48
C ASP A 232 -8.10 -4.91 15.56
N CYS A 233 -9.40 -5.20 15.34
CA CYS A 233 -10.47 -4.19 15.46
C CYS A 233 -10.53 -3.59 16.88
N PHE A 234 -10.45 -4.43 17.92
CA PHE A 234 -10.41 -3.96 19.31
C PHE A 234 -9.16 -3.11 19.58
N SER A 235 -8.00 -3.58 19.12
CA SER A 235 -6.72 -2.87 19.26
C SER A 235 -6.75 -1.49 18.58
N VAL A 236 -7.25 -1.42 17.34
CA VAL A 236 -7.37 -0.15 16.61
C VAL A 236 -8.38 0.80 17.28
N ARG A 237 -9.52 0.28 17.78
CA ARG A 237 -10.48 1.08 18.55
C ARG A 237 -9.86 1.61 19.85
N TRP A 238 -9.08 0.81 20.55
CA TRP A 238 -8.36 1.23 21.76
C TRP A 238 -7.32 2.29 21.43
N MET A 239 -6.47 2.08 20.42
CA MET A 239 -5.48 3.06 19.96
C MET A 239 -6.13 4.40 19.60
N ARG A 240 -7.24 4.37 18.85
CA ARG A 240 -7.97 5.58 18.44
C ARG A 240 -8.42 6.44 19.61
N LYS A 241 -8.82 5.82 20.74
CA LYS A 241 -9.25 6.54 21.94
C LYS A 241 -8.08 7.14 22.74
N ARG A 242 -6.85 6.66 22.48
CA ARG A 242 -5.64 7.00 23.25
C ARG A 242 -4.55 7.63 22.40
N TYR A 243 -4.83 7.88 21.12
CA TYR A 243 -3.87 8.50 20.23
C TYR A 243 -3.65 9.97 20.65
N ILE A 244 -2.38 10.35 20.77
CA ILE A 244 -2.00 11.71 21.14
C ILE A 244 -1.80 12.52 19.87
N ASN A 245 -2.66 13.51 19.62
CA ASN A 245 -2.45 14.55 18.63
C ASN A 245 -1.96 15.81 19.33
N TYR A 246 -0.94 16.44 18.78
CA TYR A 246 -0.45 17.74 19.22
C TYR A 246 0.03 18.55 18.02
N GLU A 247 -0.02 19.86 18.14
CA GLU A 247 0.58 20.82 17.22
C GLU A 247 1.53 21.71 18.02
N ILE A 248 2.71 21.96 17.47
CA ILE A 248 3.67 22.92 18.06
C ILE A 248 3.33 24.27 17.45
N GLU A 249 2.91 25.23 18.28
CA GLU A 249 2.54 26.56 17.83
C GLU A 249 3.77 27.41 17.49
N SER A 250 4.86 27.26 18.22
CA SER A 250 6.10 28.01 17.99
C SER A 250 7.32 27.21 18.46
N SER A 251 8.47 27.45 17.84
CA SER A 251 9.76 26.88 18.19
C SER A 251 10.86 27.88 17.87
N ASN A 252 11.95 27.84 18.62
CA ASN A 252 13.18 28.59 18.33
C ASN A 252 14.23 27.75 17.57
N LEU A 253 13.82 26.62 16.98
CA LEU A 253 14.72 25.77 16.19
C LEU A 253 14.94 26.30 14.77
N ASP A 254 14.09 27.22 14.33
CA ASP A 254 14.14 27.84 12.98
C ASP A 254 14.77 29.25 13.01
N GLU A 255 15.26 29.70 14.18
CA GLU A 255 16.07 30.90 14.38
C GLU A 255 17.58 30.57 14.29
#